data_400c6fc441178b5f59a7258700a836bf
#
_entry.id   400c6fc441178b5f59a7258700a836bf
#
_cell.length_a   1.000
_cell.length_b   1.000
_cell.length_c   1.000
_cell.angle_alpha   90.00
_cell.angle_beta   90.00
_cell.angle_gamma   90.00
#
_symmetry.space_group_name_H-M   'P 1'
#
loop_
_entity.id
_entity.type
_entity.pdbx_description
1 polymer ?
#
loop_
_entity_poly.entity_id
_entity_poly.type
_entity_poly.pdbx_seq_one_letter_code
_entity_poly.pdbx_strand_id
1 'polypeptide(L)'
;MKNEIKHNASFSRYGPRNLWPSVSNYVVQVSVLDDLQSPVAFLYFLDSSGGSYPEVISIGQAEWFLQKSKEINSDSRVPEIIFWHIPSKAYKTVAPKFGIRKPCVGSINKEKLAAQEAETGIMDLLVKRTSVKAIFVGRNHGLDWCCPYKKLWLCYARHTGYGGYGDWPRGARILEITNKPFSIRPWIRMEDGNVHNKVVLS
;
A
#
# COMPACT_ATOMS: atom_id res chain seq x y z
N MET A 1 17.93 2.99 3.78
CA MET A 1 17.35 4.30 4.12
C MET A 1 18.31 5.48 4.07
N LYS A 2 19.45 5.52 4.83
CA LYS A 2 20.35 6.70 4.83
C LYS A 2 20.79 7.13 3.42
N ASN A 3 21.18 6.20 2.56
CA ASN A 3 21.61 6.50 1.20
C ASN A 3 20.45 6.89 0.28
N GLU A 4 19.29 6.27 0.46
CA GLU A 4 18.07 6.58 -0.27
C GLU A 4 17.58 8.00 0.02
N ILE A 5 17.47 8.36 1.30
CA ILE A 5 17.00 9.71 1.72
C ILE A 5 17.94 10.83 1.23
N LYS A 6 19.24 10.54 1.07
CA LYS A 6 20.22 11.51 0.57
C LYS A 6 20.14 11.73 -0.94
N HIS A 7 19.45 10.87 -1.68
CA HIS A 7 19.36 11.02 -3.14
C HIS A 7 18.38 12.14 -3.49
N ASN A 8 18.77 13.07 -4.33
CA ASN A 8 18.01 14.29 -4.67
C ASN A 8 16.61 14.02 -5.26
N ALA A 9 16.42 12.87 -5.90
CA ALA A 9 15.13 12.46 -6.46
C ALA A 9 14.29 11.57 -5.51
N SER A 10 14.74 11.37 -4.25
CA SER A 10 14.02 10.53 -3.30
C SER A 10 12.99 11.32 -2.50
N PHE A 11 11.79 10.77 -2.39
CA PHE A 11 10.74 11.23 -1.48
C PHE A 11 10.73 10.46 -0.15
N SER A 12 11.59 9.46 0.01
CA SER A 12 11.70 8.67 1.26
C SER A 12 12.13 9.55 2.43
N ARG A 13 11.50 9.36 3.60
CA ARG A 13 11.76 10.16 4.80
C ARG A 13 11.79 9.29 6.04
N TYR A 14 12.51 9.77 7.05
CA TYR A 14 12.34 9.28 8.41
C TYR A 14 10.98 9.70 8.95
N GLY A 15 10.36 8.81 9.71
CA GLY A 15 9.17 9.12 10.47
C GLY A 15 9.48 9.78 11.83
N PRO A 16 8.45 10.09 12.62
CA PRO A 16 8.61 10.57 13.98
C PRO A 16 9.37 9.57 14.85
N ARG A 17 10.32 10.08 15.67
CA ARG A 17 11.18 9.22 16.50
C ARG A 17 10.43 8.47 17.60
N ASN A 18 9.29 8.99 18.05
CA ASN A 18 8.42 8.34 19.03
C ASN A 18 7.68 7.11 18.50
N LEU A 19 7.79 6.82 17.21
CA LEU A 19 7.24 5.60 16.59
C LEU A 19 8.26 4.45 16.54
N TRP A 20 9.43 4.61 17.17
CA TRP A 20 10.40 3.53 17.27
C TRP A 20 9.73 2.22 17.76
N PRO A 21 10.04 1.02 17.19
CA PRO A 21 11.11 0.72 16.24
C PRO A 21 10.80 1.03 14.75
N SER A 22 9.62 1.50 14.41
CA SER A 22 9.29 1.93 13.06
C SER A 22 10.02 3.22 12.69
N VAL A 23 10.82 3.18 11.63
CA VAL A 23 11.72 4.29 11.27
C VAL A 23 11.24 5.15 10.10
N SER A 24 10.29 4.65 9.29
CA SER A 24 9.88 5.28 8.03
C SER A 24 8.36 5.39 7.95
N ASN A 25 7.82 6.45 8.56
CA ASN A 25 6.39 6.76 8.51
C ASN A 25 6.24 8.18 7.97
N TYR A 26 5.73 8.33 6.73
CA TYR A 26 5.62 9.63 6.08
C TYR A 26 4.47 9.66 5.08
N VAL A 27 4.12 10.86 4.64
CA VAL A 27 3.11 11.10 3.61
C VAL A 27 3.72 11.89 2.46
N VAL A 28 3.32 11.57 1.24
CA VAL A 28 3.64 12.29 0.01
C VAL A 28 2.34 12.81 -0.58
N GLN A 29 2.29 14.10 -0.86
CA GLN A 29 1.20 14.73 -1.57
C GLN A 29 1.41 14.57 -3.09
N VAL A 30 0.37 14.15 -3.79
CA VAL A 30 0.28 14.20 -5.25
C VAL A 30 -0.61 15.38 -5.60
N SER A 31 -0.10 16.31 -6.40
CA SER A 31 -0.81 17.53 -6.77
C SER A 31 -0.95 17.66 -8.29
N VAL A 32 -1.80 18.57 -8.74
CA VAL A 32 -1.86 18.97 -10.14
C VAL A 32 -0.56 19.71 -10.53
N LEU A 33 -0.07 19.49 -11.74
CA LEU A 33 1.23 20.02 -12.19
C LEU A 33 1.30 21.56 -12.06
N ASP A 34 0.24 22.25 -12.43
CA ASP A 34 0.18 23.72 -12.45
C ASP A 34 -0.38 24.31 -11.14
N ASP A 35 -0.76 23.47 -10.18
CA ASP A 35 -1.28 23.89 -8.87
C ASP A 35 -0.85 22.92 -7.78
N LEU A 36 0.35 23.16 -7.24
CA LEU A 36 0.92 22.32 -6.19
C LEU A 36 0.17 22.39 -4.85
N GLN A 37 -0.73 23.37 -4.68
CA GLN A 37 -1.56 23.51 -3.48
C GLN A 37 -2.86 22.69 -3.57
N SER A 38 -3.21 22.21 -4.76
CA SER A 38 -4.39 21.37 -4.97
C SER A 38 -4.03 19.87 -4.93
N PRO A 39 -4.19 19.20 -3.80
CA PRO A 39 -3.89 17.77 -3.68
C PRO A 39 -4.91 16.94 -4.47
N VAL A 40 -4.40 15.95 -5.21
CA VAL A 40 -5.17 14.93 -5.92
C VAL A 40 -5.28 13.66 -5.09
N ALA A 41 -4.19 13.33 -4.37
CA ALA A 41 -4.13 12.18 -3.46
C ALA A 41 -3.04 12.38 -2.40
N PHE A 42 -3.20 11.71 -1.26
CA PHE A 42 -2.15 11.53 -0.27
C PHE A 42 -1.69 10.08 -0.23
N LEU A 43 -0.38 9.86 -0.36
CA LEU A 43 0.26 8.55 -0.32
C LEU A 43 0.95 8.38 1.03
N TYR A 44 0.46 7.48 1.86
CA TYR A 44 1.05 7.18 3.18
C TYR A 44 1.94 5.96 3.09
N PHE A 45 3.14 6.09 3.58
CA PHE A 45 4.11 5.00 3.69
C PHE A 45 4.33 4.69 5.18
N LEU A 46 4.01 3.46 5.58
CA LEU A 46 4.14 3.00 6.96
C LEU A 46 5.15 1.87 7.03
N ASP A 47 6.01 1.94 8.02
CA ASP A 47 6.99 0.89 8.29
C ASP A 47 6.35 -0.23 9.13
N SER A 48 6.16 -1.39 8.56
CA SER A 48 5.60 -2.56 9.24
C SER A 48 6.62 -3.34 10.09
N SER A 49 7.79 -2.75 10.32
CA SER A 49 8.88 -3.32 11.12
C SER A 49 9.38 -4.68 10.60
N GLY A 50 9.91 -5.54 11.42
CA GLY A 50 10.45 -6.85 11.07
C GLY A 50 11.89 -7.03 11.53
N GLY A 51 12.54 -8.12 11.12
CA GLY A 51 13.85 -8.53 11.61
C GLY A 51 13.81 -8.88 13.09
N SER A 52 14.45 -8.11 13.95
CA SER A 52 14.44 -8.30 15.41
C SER A 52 13.24 -7.68 16.13
N TYR A 53 12.36 -7.01 15.40
CA TYR A 53 11.17 -6.34 15.95
C TYR A 53 9.88 -7.01 15.48
N PRO A 54 8.78 -6.91 16.26
CA PRO A 54 7.49 -7.46 15.85
C PRO A 54 7.04 -6.96 14.47
N GLU A 55 6.56 -7.87 13.64
CA GLU A 55 6.03 -7.58 12.30
C GLU A 55 4.60 -7.04 12.40
N VAL A 56 4.45 -5.78 12.80
CA VAL A 56 3.14 -5.13 13.02
C VAL A 56 3.15 -3.66 12.60
N ILE A 57 1.99 -3.12 12.29
CA ILE A 57 1.74 -1.67 12.36
C ILE A 57 1.26 -1.38 13.78
N SER A 58 2.02 -0.63 14.55
CA SER A 58 1.75 -0.36 15.96
C SER A 58 0.53 0.56 16.17
N ILE A 59 0.00 0.57 17.40
CA ILE A 59 -1.06 1.52 17.80
C ILE A 59 -0.59 2.97 17.60
N GLY A 60 0.65 3.29 17.97
CA GLY A 60 1.21 4.63 17.77
C GLY A 60 1.26 5.07 16.30
N GLN A 61 1.55 4.12 15.37
CA GLN A 61 1.49 4.40 13.93
C GLN A 61 0.05 4.63 13.46
N ALA A 62 -0.91 3.87 13.97
CA ALA A 62 -2.32 4.04 13.65
C ALA A 62 -2.85 5.41 14.12
N GLU A 63 -2.48 5.83 15.34
CA GLU A 63 -2.79 7.15 15.89
C GLU A 63 -2.12 8.27 15.10
N TRP A 64 -0.84 8.11 14.77
CA TRP A 64 -0.11 9.06 13.91
C TRP A 64 -0.77 9.23 12.55
N PHE A 65 -1.14 8.11 11.89
CA PHE A 65 -1.86 8.18 10.62
C PHE A 65 -3.15 8.99 10.78
N LEU A 66 -3.98 8.66 11.78
CA LEU A 66 -5.27 9.33 11.99
C LEU A 66 -5.10 10.83 12.25
N GLN A 67 -4.12 11.20 13.09
CA GLN A 67 -3.81 12.60 13.39
C GLN A 67 -3.34 13.33 12.13
N LYS A 68 -2.37 12.74 11.40
CA LYS A 68 -1.84 13.34 10.17
C LYS A 68 -2.91 13.47 9.09
N SER A 69 -3.75 12.46 8.92
CA SER A 69 -4.87 12.48 7.97
C SER A 69 -5.89 13.56 8.31
N LYS A 70 -6.22 13.76 9.60
CA LYS A 70 -7.11 14.85 10.03
C LYS A 70 -6.49 16.23 9.84
N GLU A 71 -5.19 16.36 10.03
CA GLU A 71 -4.45 17.61 9.86
C GLU A 71 -4.47 18.10 8.40
N ILE A 72 -4.16 17.23 7.44
CA ILE A 72 -3.97 17.60 6.04
C ILE A 72 -5.20 17.35 5.15
N ASN A 73 -6.18 16.60 5.64
CA ASN A 73 -7.39 16.19 4.91
C ASN A 73 -8.59 16.10 5.86
N SER A 74 -8.87 17.20 6.57
CA SER A 74 -9.86 17.24 7.66
C SER A 74 -11.26 16.81 7.24
N ASP A 75 -11.67 17.18 6.05
CA ASP A 75 -12.99 16.86 5.45
C ASP A 75 -13.04 15.52 4.71
N SER A 76 -11.93 14.79 4.65
CA SER A 76 -11.79 13.49 3.98
C SER A 76 -12.15 13.48 2.49
N ARG A 77 -12.00 14.62 1.81
CA ARG A 77 -12.33 14.73 0.37
C ARG A 77 -11.24 14.25 -0.54
N VAL A 78 -9.97 14.45 -0.14
CA VAL A 78 -8.82 14.01 -0.94
C VAL A 78 -8.60 12.53 -0.70
N PRO A 79 -8.52 11.70 -1.74
CA PRO A 79 -8.25 10.27 -1.61
C PRO A 79 -6.91 9.97 -0.95
N GLU A 80 -6.89 8.95 -0.10
CA GLU A 80 -5.72 8.47 0.62
C GLU A 80 -5.39 7.04 0.22
N ILE A 81 -4.12 6.76 -0.09
CA ILE A 81 -3.60 5.46 -0.49
C ILE A 81 -2.48 5.07 0.46
N ILE A 82 -2.53 3.86 0.99
CA ILE A 82 -1.64 3.42 2.05
C ILE A 82 -0.68 2.35 1.53
N PHE A 83 0.57 2.43 1.94
CA PHE A 83 1.63 1.48 1.58
C PHE A 83 2.34 1.00 2.83
N TRP A 84 2.50 -0.32 2.96
CA TRP A 84 3.43 -0.95 3.91
C TRP A 84 3.91 -2.30 3.37
N HIS A 85 4.88 -2.94 4.01
CA HIS A 85 5.46 -4.16 3.46
C HIS A 85 4.68 -5.41 3.86
N ILE A 86 4.43 -5.65 5.16
CA ILE A 86 3.87 -6.90 5.67
C ILE A 86 2.34 -6.78 5.78
N PRO A 87 1.58 -7.60 5.06
CA PRO A 87 0.11 -7.49 5.02
C PRO A 87 -0.54 -7.65 6.40
N SER A 88 -1.56 -6.88 6.71
CA SER A 88 -2.38 -7.07 7.91
C SER A 88 -3.17 -8.39 7.86
N LYS A 89 -3.69 -8.83 9.00
CA LYS A 89 -4.54 -10.03 9.07
C LYS A 89 -5.81 -9.94 8.23
N ALA A 90 -6.27 -8.72 7.91
CA ALA A 90 -7.42 -8.50 7.04
C ALA A 90 -7.24 -9.11 5.64
N TYR A 91 -6.01 -9.17 5.13
CA TYR A 91 -5.71 -9.82 3.85
C TYR A 91 -6.10 -11.31 3.84
N LYS A 92 -5.98 -12.02 4.99
CA LYS A 92 -6.40 -13.43 5.12
C LYS A 92 -7.89 -13.61 4.90
N THR A 93 -8.70 -12.62 5.22
CA THR A 93 -10.17 -12.72 5.13
C THR A 93 -10.68 -12.62 3.70
N VAL A 94 -9.92 -11.98 2.81
CA VAL A 94 -10.29 -11.77 1.40
C VAL A 94 -9.43 -12.55 0.41
N ALA A 95 -8.40 -13.25 0.90
CA ALA A 95 -7.47 -14.01 0.05
C ALA A 95 -8.21 -15.04 -0.81
N PRO A 96 -7.94 -15.09 -2.13
CA PRO A 96 -8.54 -16.09 -3.01
C PRO A 96 -8.17 -17.51 -2.59
N LYS A 97 -9.17 -18.38 -2.38
CA LYS A 97 -8.95 -19.77 -1.92
C LYS A 97 -8.70 -20.75 -3.08
N PHE A 98 -9.42 -20.58 -4.20
CA PHE A 98 -9.44 -21.50 -5.34
C PHE A 98 -9.12 -20.81 -6.67
N GLY A 99 -8.05 -20.01 -6.68
CA GLY A 99 -7.72 -19.15 -7.81
C GLY A 99 -8.36 -17.76 -7.70
N ILE A 100 -7.83 -16.83 -8.49
CA ILE A 100 -8.29 -15.45 -8.46
C ILE A 100 -9.54 -15.33 -9.32
N ARG A 101 -10.66 -14.92 -8.71
CA ARG A 101 -11.96 -14.72 -9.36
C ARG A 101 -12.58 -13.41 -8.90
N LYS A 102 -13.43 -12.81 -9.75
CA LYS A 102 -14.20 -11.61 -9.37
C LYS A 102 -14.90 -11.82 -8.01
N PRO A 103 -14.89 -10.79 -7.14
CA PRO A 103 -14.46 -9.43 -7.37
C PRO A 103 -12.94 -9.21 -7.26
N CYS A 104 -12.14 -10.20 -6.89
CA CYS A 104 -10.68 -10.08 -6.89
C CYS A 104 -10.12 -10.07 -8.32
N VAL A 105 -9.02 -9.37 -8.50
CA VAL A 105 -8.24 -9.34 -9.75
C VAL A 105 -6.77 -9.63 -9.46
N GLY A 106 -6.12 -10.34 -10.36
CA GLY A 106 -4.72 -10.74 -10.18
C GLY A 106 -4.32 -11.82 -11.18
N SER A 107 -3.04 -12.14 -11.27
CA SER A 107 -2.49 -13.18 -12.15
C SER A 107 -1.81 -14.32 -11.41
N ILE A 108 -1.37 -14.10 -10.16
CA ILE A 108 -0.65 -15.09 -9.37
C ILE A 108 -1.16 -15.16 -7.93
N ASN A 109 -1.38 -16.40 -7.46
CA ASN A 109 -1.74 -16.74 -6.09
C ASN A 109 -1.11 -18.11 -5.77
N LYS A 110 0.21 -18.16 -5.70
CA LYS A 110 1.03 -19.38 -5.63
C LYS A 110 1.76 -19.56 -4.31
N GLU A 111 1.44 -18.73 -3.32
CA GLU A 111 2.14 -18.70 -2.04
C GLU A 111 1.15 -18.54 -0.89
N LYS A 112 1.49 -19.12 0.28
CA LYS A 112 0.74 -18.89 1.51
C LYS A 112 0.98 -17.48 2.02
N LEU A 113 -0.10 -16.77 2.28
CA LEU A 113 -0.06 -15.41 2.79
C LEU A 113 0.62 -15.33 4.16
N ALA A 114 1.71 -14.54 4.26
CA ALA A 114 2.44 -14.23 5.47
C ALA A 114 1.98 -12.87 6.02
N ALA A 115 1.01 -12.87 6.93
CA ALA A 115 0.47 -11.67 7.54
C ALA A 115 1.22 -11.27 8.80
N GLN A 116 1.02 -10.01 9.22
CA GLN A 116 1.49 -9.47 10.50
C GLN A 116 1.14 -10.39 11.68
N GLU A 117 1.99 -10.36 12.70
CA GLU A 117 1.84 -11.17 13.92
C GLU A 117 0.59 -10.81 14.71
N ALA A 118 0.25 -9.52 14.76
CA ALA A 118 -0.93 -9.00 15.45
C ALA A 118 -1.70 -8.01 14.59
N GLU A 119 -2.97 -7.81 14.90
CA GLU A 119 -3.80 -6.70 14.42
C GLU A 119 -3.98 -5.70 15.56
N THR A 120 -3.49 -4.47 15.36
CA THR A 120 -3.40 -3.44 16.40
C THR A 120 -4.41 -2.30 16.21
N GLY A 121 -5.45 -2.53 15.39
CA GLY A 121 -6.54 -1.58 15.17
C GLY A 121 -6.37 -0.66 13.97
N ILE A 122 -5.24 -0.68 13.25
CA ILE A 122 -5.04 0.16 12.06
C ILE A 122 -6.12 -0.08 11.00
N MET A 123 -6.51 -1.33 10.76
CA MET A 123 -7.52 -1.66 9.75
C MET A 123 -8.90 -1.09 10.07
N ASP A 124 -9.29 -1.04 11.34
CA ASP A 124 -10.58 -0.46 11.76
C ASP A 124 -10.58 1.06 11.56
N LEU A 125 -9.46 1.74 11.81
CA LEU A 125 -9.30 3.16 11.53
C LEU A 125 -9.37 3.45 10.04
N LEU A 126 -8.64 2.70 9.22
CA LEU A 126 -8.62 2.88 7.76
C LEU A 126 -10.00 2.64 7.13
N VAL A 127 -10.74 1.64 7.58
CA VAL A 127 -12.11 1.37 7.11
C VAL A 127 -13.09 2.50 7.46
N LYS A 128 -12.93 3.11 8.63
CA LYS A 128 -13.77 4.25 9.07
C LYS A 128 -13.44 5.55 8.34
N ARG A 129 -12.21 5.71 7.87
CA ARG A 129 -11.75 6.90 7.16
C ARG A 129 -12.17 6.84 5.70
N THR A 130 -13.18 7.61 5.30
CA THR A 130 -13.82 7.54 3.97
C THR A 130 -12.92 7.96 2.81
N SER A 131 -11.88 8.75 3.08
CA SER A 131 -10.83 9.13 2.12
C SER A 131 -9.92 7.97 1.73
N VAL A 132 -9.73 6.96 2.58
CA VAL A 132 -8.88 5.80 2.27
C VAL A 132 -9.54 4.92 1.23
N LYS A 133 -8.83 4.65 0.12
CA LYS A 133 -9.34 3.89 -1.02
C LYS A 133 -8.69 2.53 -1.17
N ALA A 134 -7.38 2.45 -0.96
CA ALA A 134 -6.63 1.21 -1.18
C ALA A 134 -5.42 1.10 -0.26
N ILE A 135 -5.01 -0.13 0.02
CA ILE A 135 -3.80 -0.48 0.75
C ILE A 135 -2.97 -1.39 -0.14
N PHE A 136 -1.69 -1.07 -0.32
CA PHE A 136 -0.75 -1.85 -1.11
C PHE A 136 0.34 -2.41 -0.22
N VAL A 137 0.63 -3.71 -0.39
CA VAL A 137 1.62 -4.44 0.41
C VAL A 137 2.59 -5.23 -0.47
N GLY A 138 3.71 -5.64 0.12
CA GLY A 138 4.69 -6.53 -0.49
C GLY A 138 4.74 -7.89 0.20
N ARG A 139 5.94 -8.28 0.72
CA ARG A 139 6.24 -9.50 1.49
C ARG A 139 6.16 -10.79 0.66
N ASN A 140 5.01 -11.09 0.07
CA ASN A 140 4.75 -12.33 -0.62
C ASN A 140 5.08 -12.21 -2.11
N HIS A 141 6.07 -12.97 -2.58
CA HIS A 141 6.56 -12.91 -3.96
C HIS A 141 5.61 -13.57 -4.97
N GLY A 142 4.91 -14.59 -4.53
CA GLY A 142 3.94 -15.35 -5.33
C GLY A 142 2.52 -14.83 -5.31
N LEU A 143 2.29 -13.58 -4.87
CA LEU A 143 0.97 -12.94 -4.80
C LEU A 143 0.98 -11.59 -5.53
N ASP A 144 -0.05 -11.33 -6.34
CA ASP A 144 -0.24 -10.03 -6.99
C ASP A 144 -1.72 -9.58 -7.07
N TRP A 145 -2.58 -10.24 -6.32
CA TRP A 145 -4.01 -9.93 -6.39
C TRP A 145 -4.39 -8.65 -5.66
N CYS A 146 -5.50 -8.05 -6.09
CA CYS A 146 -6.28 -7.03 -5.41
C CYS A 146 -7.67 -7.56 -5.12
N CYS A 147 -8.14 -7.46 -3.89
CA CYS A 147 -9.48 -7.88 -3.46
C CYS A 147 -10.18 -6.76 -2.69
N PRO A 148 -11.51 -6.60 -2.86
CA PRO A 148 -12.27 -5.65 -2.04
C PRO A 148 -12.37 -6.15 -0.61
N TYR A 149 -12.26 -5.22 0.33
CA TYR A 149 -12.44 -5.43 1.77
C TYR A 149 -13.25 -4.27 2.34
N LYS A 150 -14.51 -4.53 2.68
CA LYS A 150 -15.43 -3.46 3.10
C LYS A 150 -15.49 -2.33 2.05
N LYS A 151 -14.99 -1.13 2.38
CA LYS A 151 -14.93 0.02 1.48
C LYS A 151 -13.55 0.26 0.86
N LEU A 152 -12.60 -0.65 1.08
CA LEU A 152 -11.21 -0.54 0.68
C LEU A 152 -10.85 -1.62 -0.36
N TRP A 153 -9.74 -1.40 -1.03
CA TRP A 153 -9.07 -2.43 -1.80
C TRP A 153 -7.77 -2.84 -1.12
N LEU A 154 -7.58 -4.13 -0.94
CA LEU A 154 -6.35 -4.74 -0.41
C LEU A 154 -5.58 -5.36 -1.58
N CYS A 155 -4.42 -4.81 -1.88
CA CYS A 155 -3.63 -5.15 -3.06
C CYS A 155 -2.23 -5.61 -2.68
N TYR A 156 -1.72 -6.62 -3.38
CA TYR A 156 -0.30 -6.96 -3.40
C TYR A 156 0.43 -6.23 -4.52
N ALA A 157 1.69 -5.86 -4.28
CA ALA A 157 2.65 -5.56 -5.33
C ALA A 157 3.06 -6.85 -6.06
N ARG A 158 3.73 -6.74 -7.20
CA ARG A 158 4.39 -7.86 -7.85
C ARG A 158 5.83 -7.95 -7.38
N HIS A 159 6.39 -9.17 -7.30
CA HIS A 159 7.82 -9.36 -7.07
C HIS A 159 8.62 -8.74 -8.22
N THR A 160 9.42 -7.72 -7.91
CA THR A 160 10.13 -6.90 -8.90
C THR A 160 11.62 -7.28 -9.02
N GLY A 161 12.28 -7.52 -7.88
CA GLY A 161 13.72 -7.79 -7.83
C GLY A 161 14.10 -9.20 -8.24
N TYR A 162 15.35 -9.41 -8.67
CA TYR A 162 15.90 -10.75 -8.99
C TYR A 162 16.40 -11.50 -7.78
N GLY A 163 16.55 -10.86 -6.63
CA GLY A 163 16.87 -11.49 -5.36
C GLY A 163 15.67 -12.13 -4.66
N GLY A 164 15.94 -12.83 -3.56
CA GLY A 164 14.92 -13.49 -2.76
C GLY A 164 14.56 -14.88 -3.26
N TYR A 165 13.35 -15.31 -2.98
CA TYR A 165 12.84 -16.66 -3.29
C TYR A 165 11.75 -16.62 -4.38
N GLY A 166 11.51 -17.79 -4.99
CA GLY A 166 10.46 -18.01 -5.99
C GLY A 166 10.87 -17.63 -7.42
N ASP A 167 10.47 -18.48 -8.36
CA ASP A 167 10.84 -18.38 -9.78
C ASP A 167 9.73 -17.76 -10.63
N TRP A 168 8.80 -17.06 -10.00
CA TRP A 168 7.69 -16.41 -10.71
C TRP A 168 8.20 -15.24 -11.56
N PRO A 169 7.62 -15.04 -12.77
CA PRO A 169 7.99 -13.93 -13.64
C PRO A 169 7.90 -12.58 -12.92
N ARG A 170 8.88 -11.74 -13.10
CA ARG A 170 9.03 -10.43 -12.45
C ARG A 170 8.12 -9.38 -13.07
N GLY A 171 7.76 -8.41 -12.28
CA GLY A 171 6.96 -7.28 -12.72
C GLY A 171 6.83 -6.24 -11.62
N ALA A 172 6.26 -5.12 -11.95
CA ALA A 172 5.98 -4.05 -11.01
C ALA A 172 4.51 -3.66 -11.04
N ARG A 173 3.95 -3.37 -9.87
CA ARG A 173 2.62 -2.77 -9.79
C ARG A 173 2.72 -1.29 -10.12
N ILE A 174 2.04 -0.89 -11.18
CA ILE A 174 1.89 0.50 -11.59
C ILE A 174 0.56 1.01 -11.05
N LEU A 175 0.52 2.25 -10.58
CA LEU A 175 -0.69 2.96 -10.17
C LEU A 175 -0.85 4.20 -11.02
N GLU A 176 -1.91 4.24 -11.80
CA GLU A 176 -2.36 5.44 -12.49
C GLU A 176 -3.43 6.11 -11.62
N ILE A 177 -3.22 7.37 -11.29
CA ILE A 177 -4.18 8.18 -10.53
C ILE A 177 -4.68 9.28 -11.46
N THR A 178 -5.99 9.34 -11.69
CA THR A 178 -6.62 10.44 -12.43
C THR A 178 -7.38 11.34 -11.48
N ASN A 179 -7.44 12.64 -11.77
CA ASN A 179 -8.06 13.63 -10.89
C ASN A 179 -9.57 13.78 -11.14
N LYS A 180 -9.99 13.97 -12.40
CA LYS A 180 -11.39 14.27 -12.75
C LYS A 180 -11.86 13.42 -13.93
N PRO A 181 -12.73 12.42 -13.72
CA PRO A 181 -13.13 11.91 -12.41
C PRO A 181 -11.97 11.23 -11.70
N PHE A 182 -11.98 11.23 -10.36
CA PHE A 182 -10.95 10.51 -9.60
C PHE A 182 -11.04 9.02 -9.88
N SER A 183 -9.88 8.42 -10.20
CA SER A 183 -9.78 6.97 -10.27
C SER A 183 -8.37 6.47 -9.93
N ILE A 184 -8.30 5.27 -9.39
CA ILE A 184 -7.07 4.52 -9.20
C ILE A 184 -7.13 3.31 -10.13
N ARG A 185 -6.17 3.20 -11.05
CA ARG A 185 -6.04 2.09 -11.99
C ARG A 185 -4.72 1.36 -11.76
N PRO A 186 -4.69 0.31 -10.94
CA PRO A 186 -3.52 -0.53 -10.83
C PRO A 186 -3.44 -1.54 -11.98
N TRP A 187 -2.21 -1.82 -12.42
CA TRP A 187 -1.90 -2.98 -13.27
C TRP A 187 -0.49 -3.49 -12.96
N ILE A 188 -0.20 -4.68 -13.46
CA ILE A 188 1.14 -5.24 -13.39
C ILE A 188 1.83 -5.05 -14.74
N ARG A 189 2.97 -4.37 -14.75
CA ARG A 189 3.91 -4.33 -15.85
C ARG A 189 4.92 -5.42 -15.64
N MET A 190 4.94 -6.42 -16.50
CA MET A 190 5.90 -7.52 -16.47
C MET A 190 7.24 -7.09 -17.09
N GLU A 191 8.31 -7.81 -16.76
CA GLU A 191 9.66 -7.56 -17.28
C GLU A 191 9.75 -7.72 -18.81
N ASP A 192 8.95 -8.62 -19.38
CA ASP A 192 8.82 -8.84 -20.84
C ASP A 192 7.98 -7.76 -21.55
N GLY A 193 7.50 -6.77 -20.81
CA GLY A 193 6.68 -5.68 -21.33
C GLY A 193 5.18 -5.93 -21.33
N ASN A 194 4.72 -7.14 -21.05
CA ASN A 194 3.30 -7.45 -20.96
C ASN A 194 2.61 -6.72 -19.79
N VAL A 195 1.32 -6.48 -19.93
CA VAL A 195 0.49 -5.83 -18.92
C VAL A 195 -0.61 -6.78 -18.47
N HIS A 196 -0.73 -6.97 -17.17
CA HIS A 196 -1.75 -7.82 -16.55
C HIS A 196 -2.65 -7.04 -15.60
N ASN A 197 -3.91 -7.49 -15.48
CA ASN A 197 -4.84 -7.11 -14.41
C ASN A 197 -5.17 -5.61 -14.34
N LYS A 198 -5.28 -4.94 -15.48
CA LYS A 198 -5.73 -3.54 -15.54
C LYS A 198 -7.19 -3.47 -15.06
N VAL A 199 -7.42 -2.72 -13.99
CA VAL A 199 -8.73 -2.58 -13.33
C VAL A 199 -8.90 -1.18 -12.77
N VAL A 200 -10.13 -0.73 -12.58
CA VAL A 200 -10.46 0.50 -11.85
C VAL A 200 -10.89 0.11 -10.45
N LEU A 201 -10.26 0.66 -9.42
CA LEU A 201 -10.56 0.39 -8.00
C LEU A 201 -11.54 1.38 -7.38
N SER A 202 -11.76 2.52 -8.01
CA SER A 202 -12.65 3.60 -7.53
C SER A 202 -13.41 4.20 -8.68
#